data_c3a08c42fbccde1b8c14986760072e80
#
_entry.id   c3a08c42fbccde1b8c14986760072e80
#
_cell.length_a   1.000
_cell.length_b   1.000
_cell.length_c   1.000
_cell.angle_alpha   90.00
_cell.angle_beta   90.00
_cell.angle_gamma   90.00
#
_symmetry.space_group_name_H-M   'P 1'
#
loop_
_entity.id
_entity.type
_entity.pdbx_description
1 polymer ?
#
loop_
_entity_poly.entity_id
_entity_poly.type
_entity_poly.pdbx_seq_one_letter_code
_entity_poly.pdbx_strand_id
1 'polypeptide(L)'
;MMYEGAIKFATMAIQSIDKGDISGQGKYINKTHDIINELSLALDLKKGGEVALRLESLYQYMLSQLTLANIKSDRKALETIIKILGPLAEAWEQLFNASTNTGQGDHEPPKNIASKC
;
A
#
# COMPACT_ATOMS: atom_id res chain seq x y z
N MET A 1 2.63 5.76 8.12
CA MET A 1 3.12 4.78 7.12
C MET A 1 2.24 4.80 5.90
N MET A 2 2.82 4.54 4.75
CA MET A 2 2.09 4.63 3.48
C MET A 2 0.96 3.62 3.38
N TYR A 3 1.18 2.38 3.85
CA TYR A 3 0.12 1.37 3.80
C TYR A 3 -1.08 1.78 4.65
N GLU A 4 -0.82 2.33 5.83
CA GLU A 4 -1.90 2.79 6.71
C GLU A 4 -2.66 3.94 6.09
N GLY A 5 -1.94 4.87 5.44
CA GLY A 5 -2.58 5.96 4.73
C GLY A 5 -3.46 5.48 3.60
N ALA A 6 -2.99 4.50 2.84
CA ALA A 6 -3.78 3.92 1.75
C ALA A 6 -5.05 3.26 2.28
N ILE A 7 -4.94 2.50 3.38
CA ILE A 7 -6.10 1.85 4.00
C ILE A 7 -7.09 2.91 4.48
N LYS A 8 -6.59 3.97 5.12
CA LYS A 8 -7.43 5.03 5.62
C LYS A 8 -8.22 5.70 4.49
N PHE A 9 -7.54 6.06 3.41
CA PHE A 9 -8.21 6.72 2.30
C PHE A 9 -9.16 5.79 1.56
N ALA A 10 -8.81 4.50 1.43
CA ALA A 10 -9.73 3.54 0.83
C ALA A 10 -11.00 3.40 1.69
N THR A 11 -10.85 3.40 3.01
CA THR A 11 -11.99 3.34 3.92
C THR A 11 -12.87 4.58 3.77
N MET A 12 -12.23 5.76 3.67
CA MET A 12 -12.98 7.00 3.47
C MET A 12 -13.70 7.01 2.13
N ALA A 13 -13.12 6.41 1.10
CA ALA A 13 -13.78 6.29 -0.18
C ALA A 13 -15.03 5.40 -0.08
N ILE A 14 -14.94 4.31 0.67
CA ILE A 14 -16.11 3.44 0.91
C ILE A 14 -17.22 4.24 1.59
N GLN A 15 -16.87 5.03 2.61
CA GLN A 15 -17.84 5.84 3.31
C GLN A 15 -18.50 6.85 2.37
N SER A 16 -17.72 7.43 1.46
CA SER A 16 -18.26 8.36 0.48
C SER A 16 -19.24 7.67 -0.46
N ILE A 17 -18.91 6.44 -0.90
CA ILE A 17 -19.82 5.68 -1.74
C ILE A 17 -21.14 5.41 -1.00
N ASP A 18 -21.03 4.99 0.26
CA ASP A 18 -22.22 4.67 1.06
C ASP A 18 -23.11 5.88 1.27
N LYS A 19 -22.55 7.08 1.31
CA LYS A 19 -23.31 8.31 1.48
C LYS A 19 -23.78 8.93 0.17
N GLY A 20 -23.36 8.36 -0.96
CA GLY A 20 -23.66 8.96 -2.26
C GLY A 20 -22.86 10.20 -2.54
N ASP A 21 -21.73 10.40 -1.84
CA ASP A 21 -20.88 11.57 -2.02
C ASP A 21 -19.88 11.31 -3.14
N ILE A 22 -20.26 11.67 -4.36
CA ILE A 22 -19.45 11.41 -5.54
C ILE A 22 -18.14 12.18 -5.50
N SER A 23 -18.16 13.41 -5.02
CA SER A 23 -16.97 14.25 -4.92
C SER A 23 -15.96 13.65 -3.95
N GLY A 24 -16.43 13.21 -2.76
CA GLY A 24 -15.57 12.57 -1.77
C GLY A 24 -15.03 11.25 -2.27
N GLN A 25 -15.87 10.47 -2.97
CA GLN A 25 -15.46 9.22 -3.57
C GLN A 25 -14.26 9.42 -4.48
N GLY A 26 -14.34 10.34 -5.43
CA GLY A 26 -13.25 10.62 -6.34
C GLY A 26 -12.00 11.11 -5.64
N LYS A 27 -12.19 11.99 -4.66
CA LYS A 27 -11.08 12.56 -3.89
C LYS A 27 -10.28 11.46 -3.17
N TYR A 28 -10.98 10.59 -2.43
CA TYR A 28 -10.29 9.59 -1.62
C TYR A 28 -9.76 8.43 -2.45
N ILE A 29 -10.43 8.08 -3.55
CA ILE A 29 -9.88 7.09 -4.47
C ILE A 29 -8.59 7.61 -5.08
N ASN A 30 -8.55 8.89 -5.48
CA ASN A 30 -7.34 9.47 -6.04
C ASN A 30 -6.20 9.49 -5.02
N LYS A 31 -6.50 9.79 -3.77
CA LYS A 31 -5.46 9.77 -2.72
C LYS A 31 -4.92 8.37 -2.49
N THR A 32 -5.79 7.37 -2.52
CA THR A 32 -5.36 5.97 -2.41
C THR A 32 -4.48 5.58 -3.60
N HIS A 33 -4.93 5.98 -4.80
CA HIS A 33 -4.19 5.72 -6.03
C HIS A 33 -2.78 6.30 -5.96
N ASP A 34 -2.67 7.54 -5.49
CA ASP A 34 -1.37 8.22 -5.43
C ASP A 34 -0.41 7.46 -4.51
N ILE A 35 -0.89 7.00 -3.36
CA ILE A 35 -0.03 6.27 -2.42
C ILE A 35 0.43 4.95 -3.03
N ILE A 36 -0.50 4.18 -3.62
CA ILE A 36 -0.13 2.89 -4.21
C ILE A 36 0.82 3.09 -5.38
N ASN A 37 0.60 4.13 -6.17
CA ASN A 37 1.50 4.44 -7.27
C ASN A 37 2.90 4.78 -6.77
N GLU A 38 3.01 5.52 -5.65
CA GLU A 38 4.30 5.81 -5.05
C GLU A 38 4.99 4.55 -4.55
N LEU A 39 4.21 3.63 -3.95
CA LEU A 39 4.78 2.36 -3.52
C LEU A 39 5.34 1.58 -4.69
N SER A 40 4.62 1.58 -5.81
CA SER A 40 5.09 0.90 -7.02
C SER A 40 6.38 1.52 -7.54
N LEU A 41 6.42 2.85 -7.60
CA LEU A 41 7.59 3.55 -8.12
C LEU A 41 8.83 3.37 -7.21
N ALA A 42 8.60 3.12 -5.94
CA ALA A 42 9.69 2.93 -4.99
C ALA A 42 10.32 1.54 -5.04
N LEU A 43 9.69 0.59 -5.76
CA LEU A 43 10.23 -0.75 -5.86
C LEU A 43 11.51 -0.77 -6.69
N ASP A 44 12.50 -1.50 -6.19
CA ASP A 44 13.73 -1.74 -6.95
C ASP A 44 13.62 -3.15 -7.53
N LEU A 45 13.19 -3.23 -8.78
CA LEU A 45 12.94 -4.51 -9.42
C LEU A 45 14.22 -5.32 -9.61
N LYS A 46 15.34 -4.64 -9.74
CA LYS A 46 16.61 -5.35 -9.91
C LYS A 46 17.06 -5.99 -8.60
N LYS A 47 17.04 -5.22 -7.51
CA LYS A 47 17.50 -5.73 -6.22
C LYS A 47 16.47 -6.62 -5.54
N GLY A 48 15.19 -6.29 -5.72
CA GLY A 48 14.12 -7.02 -5.07
C GLY A 48 13.78 -8.34 -5.73
N GLY A 49 14.20 -8.53 -6.99
CA GLY A 49 13.99 -9.78 -7.70
C GLY A 49 12.55 -10.19 -7.79
N GLU A 50 12.28 -11.45 -7.52
CA GLU A 50 10.94 -12.03 -7.66
C GLU A 50 9.94 -11.41 -6.69
N VAL A 51 10.39 -11.08 -5.48
CA VAL A 51 9.50 -10.47 -4.48
C VAL A 51 9.00 -9.11 -4.98
N ALA A 52 9.91 -8.30 -5.53
CA ALA A 52 9.52 -6.99 -6.06
C ALA A 52 8.57 -7.13 -7.23
N LEU A 53 8.78 -8.12 -8.10
CA LEU A 53 7.88 -8.36 -9.23
C LEU A 53 6.48 -8.74 -8.75
N ARG A 54 6.39 -9.56 -7.70
CA ARG A 54 5.10 -9.95 -7.15
C ARG A 54 4.39 -8.76 -6.51
N LEU A 55 5.13 -7.92 -5.78
CA LEU A 55 4.55 -6.71 -5.20
C LEU A 55 4.06 -5.76 -6.29
N GLU A 56 4.85 -5.62 -7.34
CA GLU A 56 4.45 -4.76 -8.45
C GLU A 56 3.14 -5.25 -9.08
N SER A 57 3.01 -6.57 -9.26
CA SER A 57 1.77 -7.14 -9.79
C SER A 57 0.58 -6.83 -8.90
N LEU A 58 0.76 -6.92 -7.58
CA LEU A 58 -0.30 -6.60 -6.64
C LEU A 58 -0.65 -5.11 -6.71
N TYR A 59 0.35 -4.24 -6.79
CA TYR A 59 0.10 -2.81 -6.89
C TYR A 59 -0.67 -2.47 -8.15
N GLN A 60 -0.29 -3.06 -9.29
CA GLN A 60 -0.99 -2.81 -10.54
C GLN A 60 -2.43 -3.33 -10.49
N TYR A 61 -2.64 -4.48 -9.85
CA TYR A 61 -3.99 -5.00 -9.66
C TYR A 61 -4.83 -4.04 -8.83
N MET A 62 -4.26 -3.53 -7.71
CA MET A 62 -4.99 -2.59 -6.87
C MET A 62 -5.31 -1.29 -7.60
N LEU A 63 -4.37 -0.80 -8.41
CA LEU A 63 -4.62 0.41 -9.19
C LEU A 63 -5.78 0.22 -10.16
N SER A 64 -5.87 -0.97 -10.80
CA SER A 64 -6.99 -1.25 -11.69
C SER A 64 -8.31 -1.36 -10.92
N GLN A 65 -8.28 -1.91 -9.71
CA GLN A 65 -9.46 -1.99 -8.88
C GLN A 65 -9.94 -0.61 -8.43
N LEU A 66 -9.01 0.30 -8.18
CA LEU A 66 -9.37 1.68 -7.83
C LEU A 66 -10.10 2.37 -8.99
N THR A 67 -9.61 2.16 -10.20
CA THR A 67 -10.27 2.72 -11.38
C THR A 67 -11.69 2.17 -11.51
N LEU A 68 -11.85 0.85 -11.34
CA LEU A 68 -13.15 0.22 -11.39
C LEU A 68 -14.07 0.75 -10.31
N ALA A 69 -13.54 0.90 -9.09
CA ALA A 69 -14.33 1.43 -7.98
C ALA A 69 -14.86 2.82 -8.28
N ASN A 70 -14.03 3.66 -8.92
CA ASN A 70 -14.44 5.02 -9.21
C ASN A 70 -15.48 5.07 -10.34
N ILE A 71 -15.32 4.25 -11.37
CA ILE A 71 -16.23 4.25 -12.50
C ILE A 71 -17.60 3.72 -12.10
N LYS A 72 -17.62 2.65 -11.30
CA LYS A 72 -18.88 1.96 -10.96
C LYS A 72 -19.39 2.24 -9.56
N SER A 73 -18.70 3.07 -8.80
CA SER A 73 -18.99 3.31 -7.38
C SER A 73 -19.07 1.98 -6.63
N ASP A 74 -18.08 1.11 -6.88
CA ASP A 74 -18.11 -0.27 -6.39
C ASP A 74 -17.30 -0.39 -5.11
N ARG A 75 -18.01 -0.44 -3.98
CA ARG A 75 -17.33 -0.54 -2.68
C ARG A 75 -16.62 -1.89 -2.53
N LYS A 76 -17.08 -2.93 -3.22
CA LYS A 76 -16.42 -4.24 -3.11
C LYS A 76 -15.00 -4.21 -3.65
N ALA A 77 -14.76 -3.43 -4.70
CA ALA A 77 -13.42 -3.25 -5.23
C ALA A 77 -12.51 -2.62 -4.18
N LEU A 78 -13.03 -1.64 -3.45
CA LEU A 78 -12.26 -1.00 -2.38
C LEU A 78 -12.03 -1.94 -1.20
N GLU A 79 -13.02 -2.77 -0.87
CA GLU A 79 -12.86 -3.77 0.17
C GLU A 79 -11.76 -4.77 -0.19
N THR A 80 -11.69 -5.15 -1.46
CA THR A 80 -10.64 -6.04 -1.95
C THR A 80 -9.27 -5.41 -1.74
N ILE A 81 -9.14 -4.12 -2.05
CA ILE A 81 -7.89 -3.40 -1.87
C ILE A 81 -7.47 -3.41 -0.40
N ILE A 82 -8.41 -3.15 0.51
CA ILE A 82 -8.11 -3.14 1.94
C ILE A 82 -7.68 -4.53 2.40
N LYS A 83 -8.31 -5.59 1.88
CA LYS A 83 -7.92 -6.96 2.22
C LYS A 83 -6.50 -7.29 1.79
N ILE A 84 -6.02 -6.68 0.72
CA ILE A 84 -4.65 -6.87 0.27
C ILE A 84 -3.69 -6.02 1.08
N LEU A 85 -4.05 -4.76 1.34
CA LEU A 85 -3.16 -3.83 2.05
C LEU A 85 -2.95 -4.19 3.50
N GLY A 86 -3.96 -4.74 4.17
CA GLY A 86 -3.86 -5.06 5.60
C GLY A 86 -2.71 -6.01 5.91
N PRO A 87 -2.68 -7.19 5.28
CA PRO A 87 -1.56 -8.13 5.51
C PRO A 87 -0.21 -7.56 5.09
N LEU A 88 -0.17 -6.76 4.01
CA LEU A 88 1.08 -6.14 3.59
C LEU A 88 1.59 -5.15 4.62
N ALA A 89 0.69 -4.38 5.22
CA ALA A 89 1.07 -3.43 6.26
C ALA A 89 1.63 -4.15 7.49
N GLU A 90 1.00 -5.26 7.87
CA GLU A 90 1.46 -6.05 8.99
C GLU A 90 2.81 -6.69 8.71
N ALA A 91 2.98 -7.23 7.52
CA ALA A 91 4.25 -7.86 7.14
C ALA A 91 5.37 -6.83 7.13
N TRP A 92 5.11 -5.65 6.61
CA TRP A 92 6.09 -4.57 6.59
C TRP A 92 6.49 -4.17 8.01
N GLU A 93 5.49 -4.02 8.89
CA GLU A 93 5.74 -3.63 10.26
C GLU A 93 6.58 -4.67 11.00
N GLN A 94 6.24 -5.95 10.83
CA GLN A 94 7.01 -7.03 11.44
C GLN A 94 8.44 -7.06 10.94
N LEU A 95 8.63 -6.87 9.65
CA LEU A 95 9.96 -6.87 9.07
C LEU A 95 10.78 -5.70 9.61
N PHE A 96 10.16 -4.53 9.69
CA PHE A 96 10.83 -3.34 10.21
C PHE A 96 11.23 -3.53 11.67
N ASN A 97 10.33 -4.07 12.49
CA ASN A 97 10.62 -4.30 13.90
C ASN A 97 11.72 -5.34 14.08
N ALA A 98 11.66 -6.42 13.31
CA ALA A 98 12.71 -7.45 13.37
C ALA A 98 14.06 -6.87 12.98
N SER A 99 14.07 -6.07 11.92
CA SER A 99 15.28 -5.43 11.45
C SER A 99 15.86 -4.48 12.51
N THR A 100 14.99 -3.71 13.14
CA THR A 100 15.38 -2.79 14.19
C THR A 100 15.97 -3.52 15.39
N ASN A 101 15.32 -4.62 15.76
CA ASN A 101 15.78 -5.39 16.91
C ASN A 101 17.11 -6.08 16.67
N THR A 102 17.30 -6.61 15.47
CA THR A 102 18.56 -7.28 15.16
C THR A 102 19.68 -6.31 14.88
N GLY A 103 19.34 -5.12 14.43
CA GLY A 103 20.33 -4.09 14.14
C GLY A 103 21.02 -3.56 15.36
N GLN A 104 20.63 -3.95 16.49
CA GLN A 104 21.32 -3.56 17.65
C GLN A 104 22.49 -4.38 17.92
N GLY A 105 22.83 -4.84 17.43
CA GLY A 105 23.93 -5.46 17.70
C GLY A 105 24.79 -5.20 16.68
N ASP A 106 23.91 -4.34 16.66
CA ASP A 106 24.14 -4.28 15.86
C ASP A 106 23.93 -3.73 15.16
N HIS A 107 23.89 -3.19 15.07
CA HIS A 107 23.67 -2.85 14.05
C HIS A 107 23.38 -2.35 13.34
N GLU A 108 23.71 -2.01 13.28
CA GLU A 108 23.65 -1.80 12.29
C GLU A 108 23.13 -1.46 11.48
N PRO A 109 23.49 -1.14 11.64
CA PRO A 109 23.23 -0.98 10.51
C PRO A 109 22.86 -0.62 9.79
N PRO A 110 23.01 -0.46 9.87
CA PRO A 110 22.91 -0.38 8.87
C PRO A 110 22.59 -0.10 8.23
N LYS A 111 22.66 -0.05 8.34
CA LYS A 111 22.62 -0.01 7.51
C LYS A 111 22.02 -0.12 6.86
N ASN A 112 22.20 0.21 7.35
CA ASN A 112 21.83 0.02 6.45
C ASN A 112 21.14 -0.03 6.01
N ILE A 113 21.13 -0.05 6.26
CA ILE A 113 20.78 -0.23 5.69
C ILE A 113 20.54 -0.09 5.41
N ALA A 114 20.64 0.01 5.82
CA ALA A 114 20.69 -0.17 5.33
C ALA A 114 20.78 -0.36 5.37
N SER A 115 20.99 -0.25 5.80
CA SER A 115 21.34 -0.70 5.63
C SER A 115 21.38 -0.91 5.79
N LYS A 116 21.52 -1.15 6.02
CA LYS A 116 21.85 -1.51 5.95
C LYS A 116 21.88 -1.88 5.98
N CYS A 117 22.00 -1.82 6.51
CA CYS A 117 22.28 -2.26 6.40
C CYS A 117 22.36 -2.22 6.29
#